data_9933ea2b3ebc10e75cb91bb56db2babb
#
_entry.id   9933ea2b3ebc10e75cb91bb56db2babb
#
_cell.length_a   1.000
_cell.length_b   1.000
_cell.length_c   1.000
_cell.angle_alpha   90.00
_cell.angle_beta   90.00
_cell.angle_gamma   90.00
#
_symmetry.space_group_name_H-M   'P 1'
#
loop_
_entity.id
_entity.type
_entity.pdbx_description
1 polymer ?
#
loop_
_entity_poly.entity_id
_entity_poly.type
_entity_poly.pdbx_seq_one_letter_code
_entity_poly.pdbx_strand_id
1 'polypeptide(L)'
;MIENNQVSNRWLMLAILFIARVTMGFQYQAVAALSPLFADSFGIGLADLGILVGLYMSPGVVVALPGAAIGKLFGDKRVVSFGMILMIIGGLIMAFGWNYPLQLTGRVVAGAGGVILNVLMAKMVTDYFSGREISLAMGIFANSWPVGIAAALLVLPLVGNTAGLSWAMLTVAIFILIGLLLFYSMYVDVAQAGVKSAGKFKISGTALIALLLAGIIWAFYNAGLAMIFAFAPIFLLEKGWSLLSANSTTSIVLWLAVISIPIGGYLADRTGKKDLIILGSLTTFAILLPLSAHTDFVISIYILMGLFAG
;
A
#
# COMPACT_ATOMS: atom_id res chain seq x y z
N MET A 1 28.29 -21.55 13.71
CA MET A 1 28.63 -20.14 13.36
C MET A 1 27.99 -19.64 12.07
N ILE A 2 27.76 -20.46 11.06
CA ILE A 2 27.10 -20.08 9.79
C ILE A 2 25.61 -19.80 9.98
N GLU A 3 24.92 -20.53 10.87
CA GLU A 3 23.50 -20.35 11.16
C GLU A 3 23.17 -18.99 11.83
N ASN A 4 24.04 -18.48 12.69
CA ASN A 4 23.82 -17.20 13.37
C ASN A 4 23.96 -15.98 12.45
N ASN A 5 24.77 -16.02 11.41
CA ASN A 5 24.91 -14.93 10.45
C ASN A 5 23.72 -14.82 9.47
N GLN A 6 23.11 -15.96 9.12
CA GLN A 6 21.90 -15.95 8.29
C GLN A 6 20.66 -15.44 9.07
N VAL A 7 20.58 -15.75 10.36
CA VAL A 7 19.49 -15.25 11.22
C VAL A 7 19.60 -13.73 11.43
N SER A 8 20.81 -13.19 11.56
CA SER A 8 21.04 -11.75 11.71
C SER A 8 20.65 -10.96 10.45
N ASN A 9 20.74 -11.55 9.26
CA ASN A 9 20.47 -10.87 8.00
C ASN A 9 18.96 -10.83 7.61
N ARG A 10 18.11 -11.79 8.03
CA ARG A 10 16.71 -11.88 7.56
C ARG A 10 15.85 -10.70 8.03
N TRP A 11 16.04 -10.22 9.26
CA TRP A 11 15.33 -9.06 9.79
C TRP A 11 15.77 -7.77 9.10
N LEU A 12 17.05 -7.66 8.76
CA LEU A 12 17.55 -6.56 7.94
C LEU A 12 16.93 -6.60 6.54
N MET A 13 16.83 -7.78 5.91
CA MET A 13 16.18 -7.93 4.61
C MET A 13 14.69 -7.55 4.69
N LEU A 14 13.99 -7.93 5.77
CA LEU A 14 12.62 -7.50 6.01
C LEU A 14 12.51 -5.98 6.15
N ALA A 15 13.42 -5.33 6.88
CA ALA A 15 13.43 -3.88 7.01
C ALA A 15 13.64 -3.18 5.66
N ILE A 16 14.53 -3.70 4.81
CA ILE A 16 14.77 -3.16 3.46
C ILE A 16 13.51 -3.32 2.59
N LEU A 17 12.88 -4.51 2.60
CA LEU A 17 11.63 -4.77 1.88
C LEU A 17 10.49 -3.88 2.41
N PHE A 18 10.44 -3.67 3.72
CA PHE A 18 9.47 -2.76 4.35
C PHE A 18 9.64 -1.33 3.83
N ILE A 19 10.86 -0.77 3.86
CA ILE A 19 11.14 0.59 3.38
C ILE A 19 10.81 0.72 1.90
N ALA A 20 11.22 -0.23 1.08
CA ALA A 20 10.92 -0.21 -0.34
C ALA A 20 9.40 -0.23 -0.61
N ARG A 21 8.62 -1.02 0.16
CA ARG A 21 7.16 -1.04 0.02
C ARG A 21 6.47 0.21 0.58
N VAL A 22 7.04 0.85 1.59
CA VAL A 22 6.58 2.17 2.07
C VAL A 22 6.56 3.19 0.93
N THR A 23 7.57 3.19 0.05
CA THR A 23 7.60 4.11 -1.10
C THR A 23 6.44 3.90 -2.06
N MET A 24 5.98 2.66 -2.22
CA MET A 24 4.80 2.34 -3.03
C MET A 24 3.53 2.91 -2.41
N GLY A 25 3.30 2.70 -1.11
CA GLY A 25 2.16 3.27 -0.39
C GLY A 25 2.15 4.79 -0.43
N PHE A 26 3.33 5.41 -0.30
CA PHE A 26 3.52 6.85 -0.42
C PHE A 26 3.12 7.37 -1.81
N GLN A 27 3.57 6.72 -2.88
CA GLN A 27 3.19 7.10 -4.24
C GLN A 27 1.71 6.84 -4.54
N TYR A 28 1.15 5.73 -4.05
CA TYR A 28 -0.26 5.44 -4.20
C TYR A 28 -1.13 6.59 -3.70
N GLN A 29 -0.82 7.10 -2.52
CA GLN A 29 -1.61 8.15 -1.86
C GLN A 29 -1.41 9.55 -2.43
N ALA A 30 -0.39 9.78 -3.24
CA ALA A 30 0.02 11.12 -3.67
C ALA A 30 -1.11 11.93 -4.32
N VAL A 31 -1.93 11.31 -5.19
CA VAL A 31 -3.04 12.02 -5.85
C VAL A 31 -4.12 12.44 -4.85
N ALA A 32 -4.52 11.54 -3.96
CA ALA A 32 -5.56 11.85 -2.98
C ALA A 32 -5.09 12.90 -1.96
N ALA A 33 -3.82 12.84 -1.52
CA ALA A 33 -3.25 13.81 -0.59
C ALA A 33 -3.09 15.22 -1.19
N LEU A 34 -2.99 15.31 -2.51
CA LEU A 34 -2.81 16.56 -3.27
C LEU A 34 -4.03 16.88 -4.15
N SER A 35 -5.18 16.29 -3.88
CA SER A 35 -6.37 16.39 -4.73
C SER A 35 -6.78 17.82 -5.12
N PRO A 36 -6.78 18.85 -4.24
CA PRO A 36 -7.10 20.19 -4.67
C PRO A 36 -6.07 20.75 -5.67
N LEU A 37 -4.80 20.47 -5.47
CA LEU A 37 -3.75 20.94 -6.37
C LEU A 37 -3.87 20.29 -7.76
N PHE A 38 -4.27 19.01 -7.84
CA PHE A 38 -4.58 18.35 -9.11
C PHE A 38 -5.81 18.96 -9.77
N ALA A 39 -6.90 19.19 -8.99
CA ALA A 39 -8.12 19.78 -9.50
C ALA A 39 -7.86 21.18 -10.10
N ASP A 40 -7.15 22.02 -9.38
CA ASP A 40 -6.82 23.39 -9.80
C ASP A 40 -5.85 23.42 -10.99
N SER A 41 -4.81 22.55 -10.97
CA SER A 41 -3.77 22.57 -12.03
C SER A 41 -4.28 22.05 -13.37
N PHE A 42 -5.24 21.13 -13.38
CA PHE A 42 -5.71 20.46 -14.59
C PHE A 42 -7.18 20.73 -14.92
N GLY A 43 -7.89 21.49 -14.08
CA GLY A 43 -9.31 21.80 -14.27
C GLY A 43 -10.21 20.55 -14.21
N ILE A 44 -9.88 19.59 -13.33
CA ILE A 44 -10.55 18.28 -13.25
C ILE A 44 -11.47 18.17 -12.03
N GLY A 45 -12.53 17.38 -12.18
CA GLY A 45 -13.49 17.14 -11.10
C GLY A 45 -13.21 15.91 -10.26
N LEU A 46 -14.09 15.64 -9.30
CA LEU A 46 -14.00 14.48 -8.39
C LEU A 46 -13.97 13.13 -9.13
N ALA A 47 -14.70 12.99 -10.24
CA ALA A 47 -14.70 11.78 -11.03
C ALA A 47 -13.32 11.51 -11.63
N ASP A 48 -12.67 12.52 -12.18
CA ASP A 48 -11.35 12.41 -12.77
C ASP A 48 -10.28 12.12 -11.71
N LEU A 49 -10.40 12.72 -10.53
CA LEU A 49 -9.55 12.41 -9.37
C LEU A 49 -9.72 10.95 -8.96
N GLY A 50 -10.97 10.45 -8.92
CA GLY A 50 -11.26 9.04 -8.64
C GLY A 50 -10.63 8.10 -9.67
N ILE A 51 -10.65 8.47 -10.95
CA ILE A 51 -9.98 7.73 -12.04
C ILE A 51 -8.46 7.71 -11.77
N LEU A 52 -7.83 8.85 -11.49
CA LEU A 52 -6.40 8.91 -11.18
C LEU A 52 -6.03 8.05 -9.98
N VAL A 53 -6.82 8.03 -8.92
CA VAL A 53 -6.58 7.17 -7.75
C VAL A 53 -6.69 5.69 -8.13
N GLY A 54 -7.76 5.30 -8.82
CA GLY A 54 -8.03 3.92 -9.20
C GLY A 54 -7.04 3.34 -10.21
N LEU A 55 -6.57 4.15 -11.15
CA LEU A 55 -5.64 3.73 -12.21
C LEU A 55 -4.32 3.18 -11.68
N TYR A 56 -3.89 3.56 -10.48
CA TYR A 56 -2.66 3.02 -9.91
C TYR A 56 -2.71 1.49 -9.71
N MET A 57 -3.86 0.95 -9.32
CA MET A 57 -4.01 -0.50 -9.12
C MET A 57 -4.49 -1.25 -10.36
N SER A 58 -5.00 -0.54 -11.37
CA SER A 58 -5.57 -1.16 -12.58
C SER A 58 -4.61 -2.06 -13.37
N PRO A 59 -3.29 -1.77 -13.49
CA PRO A 59 -2.37 -2.67 -14.16
C PRO A 59 -2.27 -4.05 -13.48
N GLY A 60 -2.65 -4.12 -12.20
CA GLY A 60 -2.66 -5.36 -11.43
C GLY A 60 -3.49 -6.47 -12.05
N VAL A 61 -4.58 -6.13 -12.74
CA VAL A 61 -5.44 -7.09 -13.44
C VAL A 61 -4.64 -7.89 -14.49
N VAL A 62 -3.68 -7.24 -15.16
CA VAL A 62 -2.89 -7.85 -16.22
C VAL A 62 -1.52 -8.32 -15.72
N VAL A 63 -0.87 -7.55 -14.84
CA VAL A 63 0.55 -7.71 -14.49
C VAL A 63 0.76 -8.64 -13.29
N ALA A 64 -0.23 -8.78 -12.40
CA ALA A 64 -0.05 -9.54 -11.15
C ALA A 64 0.33 -11.02 -11.38
N LEU A 65 -0.36 -11.71 -12.29
CA LEU A 65 -0.07 -13.12 -12.59
C LEU A 65 1.24 -13.32 -13.37
N PRO A 66 1.51 -12.60 -14.48
CA PRO A 66 2.79 -12.69 -15.18
C PRO A 66 3.97 -12.22 -14.32
N GLY A 67 3.77 -11.22 -13.45
CA GLY A 67 4.82 -10.67 -12.59
C GLY A 67 5.52 -11.74 -11.73
N ALA A 68 4.74 -12.65 -11.14
CA ALA A 68 5.29 -13.76 -10.38
C ALA A 68 6.10 -14.76 -11.24
N ALA A 69 5.69 -14.98 -12.50
CA ALA A 69 6.42 -15.82 -13.45
C ALA A 69 7.71 -15.14 -13.93
N ILE A 70 7.66 -13.84 -14.19
CA ILE A 70 8.82 -13.04 -14.62
C ILE A 70 9.89 -13.01 -13.52
N GLY A 71 9.51 -12.91 -12.24
CA GLY A 71 10.45 -13.00 -11.12
C GLY A 71 11.24 -14.30 -11.11
N LYS A 72 10.62 -15.44 -11.46
CA LYS A 72 11.31 -16.73 -11.58
C LYS A 72 12.32 -16.78 -12.72
N LEU A 73 12.07 -16.05 -13.81
CA LEU A 73 12.93 -16.07 -15.02
C LEU A 73 14.13 -15.12 -14.88
N PHE A 74 13.92 -13.93 -14.34
CA PHE A 74 14.93 -12.86 -14.32
C PHE A 74 15.53 -12.58 -12.94
N GLY A 75 15.00 -13.24 -11.89
CA GLY A 75 15.38 -13.01 -10.50
C GLY A 75 14.55 -11.90 -9.84
N ASP A 76 14.08 -12.16 -8.61
CA ASP A 76 13.14 -11.28 -7.92
C ASP A 76 13.72 -9.88 -7.69
N LYS A 77 14.99 -9.76 -7.27
CA LYS A 77 15.67 -8.48 -7.07
C LYS A 77 15.66 -7.59 -8.32
N ARG A 78 15.99 -8.17 -9.48
CA ARG A 78 16.04 -7.41 -10.75
C ARG A 78 14.65 -6.94 -11.15
N VAL A 79 13.65 -7.79 -11.04
CA VAL A 79 12.27 -7.47 -11.46
C VAL A 79 11.65 -6.43 -10.52
N VAL A 80 11.89 -6.52 -9.22
CA VAL A 80 11.47 -5.51 -8.24
C VAL A 80 12.17 -4.17 -8.51
N SER A 81 13.49 -4.18 -8.77
CA SER A 81 14.22 -2.95 -9.13
C SER A 81 13.66 -2.31 -10.40
N PHE A 82 13.33 -3.11 -11.42
CA PHE A 82 12.67 -2.62 -12.62
C PHE A 82 11.29 -2.02 -12.31
N GLY A 83 10.50 -2.66 -11.44
CA GLY A 83 9.23 -2.12 -10.96
C GLY A 83 9.41 -0.75 -10.29
N MET A 84 10.43 -0.60 -9.43
CA MET A 84 10.72 0.69 -8.79
C MET A 84 11.18 1.75 -9.80
N ILE A 85 11.90 1.38 -10.84
CA ILE A 85 12.27 2.30 -11.94
C ILE A 85 11.00 2.77 -12.67
N LEU A 86 10.06 1.88 -12.98
CA LEU A 86 8.76 2.28 -13.57
C LEU A 86 8.00 3.23 -12.64
N MET A 87 8.01 3.00 -11.33
CA MET A 87 7.41 3.91 -10.36
C MET A 87 8.06 5.30 -10.40
N ILE A 88 9.38 5.38 -10.50
CA ILE A 88 10.12 6.65 -10.64
C ILE A 88 9.73 7.35 -11.95
N ILE A 89 9.75 6.62 -13.08
CA ILE A 89 9.37 7.17 -14.37
C ILE A 89 7.95 7.72 -14.35
N GLY A 90 6.99 6.94 -13.82
CA GLY A 90 5.61 7.38 -13.67
C GLY A 90 5.49 8.62 -12.76
N GLY A 91 6.24 8.66 -11.66
CA GLY A 91 6.31 9.82 -10.77
C GLY A 91 6.87 11.07 -11.47
N LEU A 92 7.92 10.92 -12.28
CA LEU A 92 8.51 12.01 -13.07
C LEU A 92 7.56 12.49 -14.18
N ILE A 93 6.86 11.58 -14.86
CA ILE A 93 5.82 11.95 -15.82
C ILE A 93 4.75 12.81 -15.13
N MET A 94 4.32 12.45 -13.92
CA MET A 94 3.34 13.22 -13.17
C MET A 94 3.90 14.55 -12.65
N ALA A 95 5.19 14.61 -12.28
CA ALA A 95 5.83 15.85 -11.80
C ALA A 95 5.96 16.91 -12.89
N PHE A 96 6.23 16.48 -14.13
CA PHE A 96 6.47 17.37 -15.26
C PHE A 96 5.35 17.38 -16.31
N GLY A 97 4.34 16.51 -16.14
CA GLY A 97 3.21 16.42 -17.05
C GLY A 97 2.29 17.66 -16.94
N TRP A 98 2.09 18.34 -18.08
CA TRP A 98 1.34 19.59 -18.17
C TRP A 98 -0.14 19.42 -18.50
N ASN A 99 -0.61 18.21 -18.70
CA ASN A 99 -2.00 17.92 -19.04
C ASN A 99 -2.50 16.63 -18.35
N TYR A 100 -3.81 16.49 -18.27
CA TYR A 100 -4.46 15.36 -17.60
C TYR A 100 -4.10 14.00 -18.25
N PRO A 101 -4.03 13.81 -19.60
CA PRO A 101 -3.60 12.53 -20.19
C PRO A 101 -2.20 12.09 -19.75
N LEU A 102 -1.25 13.00 -19.54
CA LEU A 102 0.07 12.65 -19.01
C LEU A 102 -0.03 12.20 -17.55
N GLN A 103 -0.92 12.78 -16.75
CA GLN A 103 -1.18 12.33 -15.39
C GLN A 103 -1.72 10.89 -15.37
N LEU A 104 -2.66 10.57 -16.25
CA LEU A 104 -3.17 9.20 -16.44
C LEU A 104 -2.06 8.22 -16.82
N THR A 105 -1.25 8.61 -17.83
CA THR A 105 -0.11 7.79 -18.28
C THR A 105 0.90 7.53 -17.17
N GLY A 106 1.30 8.59 -16.45
CA GLY A 106 2.21 8.49 -15.33
C GLY A 106 1.66 7.56 -14.23
N ARG A 107 0.35 7.62 -14.00
CA ARG A 107 -0.33 6.79 -12.99
C ARG A 107 -0.33 5.31 -13.37
N VAL A 108 -0.61 4.98 -14.64
CA VAL A 108 -0.58 3.60 -15.16
C VAL A 108 0.84 3.04 -15.11
N VAL A 109 1.84 3.80 -15.55
CA VAL A 109 3.25 3.37 -15.54
C VAL A 109 3.73 3.14 -14.10
N ALA A 110 3.45 4.08 -13.19
CA ALA A 110 3.77 3.93 -11.77
C ALA A 110 3.08 2.72 -11.15
N GLY A 111 1.80 2.53 -11.47
CA GLY A 111 0.99 1.43 -10.97
C GLY A 111 1.49 0.07 -11.42
N ALA A 112 1.88 -0.07 -12.68
CA ALA A 112 2.49 -1.30 -13.20
C ALA A 112 3.73 -1.70 -12.39
N GLY A 113 4.62 -0.73 -12.11
CA GLY A 113 5.78 -0.94 -11.25
C GLY A 113 5.41 -1.33 -9.82
N GLY A 114 4.45 -0.61 -9.24
CA GLY A 114 3.99 -0.85 -7.87
C GLY A 114 3.37 -2.24 -7.69
N VAL A 115 2.56 -2.70 -8.63
CA VAL A 115 1.96 -4.05 -8.57
C VAL A 115 3.02 -5.15 -8.66
N ILE A 116 3.99 -5.02 -9.58
CA ILE A 116 5.11 -5.96 -9.68
C ILE A 116 5.85 -6.06 -8.34
N LEU A 117 6.19 -4.90 -7.77
CA LEU A 117 6.85 -4.80 -6.47
C LEU A 117 6.03 -5.49 -5.37
N ASN A 118 4.74 -5.20 -5.27
CA ASN A 118 3.88 -5.74 -4.22
C ASN A 118 3.79 -7.27 -4.23
N VAL A 119 3.63 -7.86 -5.42
CA VAL A 119 3.53 -9.31 -5.60
C VAL A 119 4.85 -10.01 -5.25
N LEU A 120 5.96 -9.51 -5.78
CA LEU A 120 7.26 -10.16 -5.60
C LEU A 120 7.83 -9.96 -4.20
N MET A 121 7.67 -8.79 -3.59
CA MET A 121 8.17 -8.57 -2.23
C MET A 121 7.48 -9.44 -1.19
N ALA A 122 6.18 -9.71 -1.33
CA ALA A 122 5.50 -10.66 -0.46
C ALA A 122 6.11 -12.07 -0.56
N LYS A 123 6.43 -12.52 -1.78
CA LYS A 123 7.18 -13.77 -1.99
C LYS A 123 8.56 -13.72 -1.36
N MET A 124 9.31 -12.63 -1.56
CA MET A 124 10.66 -12.47 -1.00
C MET A 124 10.67 -12.56 0.54
N VAL A 125 9.65 -12.01 1.22
CA VAL A 125 9.49 -12.19 2.67
C VAL A 125 9.27 -13.65 3.01
N THR A 126 8.40 -14.36 2.29
CA THR A 126 8.15 -15.78 2.55
C THR A 126 9.40 -16.63 2.33
N ASP A 127 10.23 -16.30 1.34
CA ASP A 127 11.49 -17.02 1.06
C ASP A 127 12.48 -16.88 2.22
N TYR A 128 12.59 -15.70 2.85
CA TYR A 128 13.47 -15.46 4.00
C TYR A 128 12.98 -16.06 5.32
N PHE A 129 11.66 -16.15 5.51
CA PHE A 129 11.03 -16.59 6.77
C PHE A 129 10.35 -17.95 6.66
N SER A 130 10.61 -18.71 5.58
CA SER A 130 10.08 -20.07 5.41
C SER A 130 10.43 -20.96 6.60
N GLY A 131 9.39 -21.51 7.22
CA GLY A 131 9.52 -22.42 8.37
C GLY A 131 9.72 -21.76 9.75
N ARG A 132 9.95 -20.44 9.83
CA ARG A 132 10.12 -19.71 11.11
C ARG A 132 9.54 -18.31 11.02
N GLU A 133 8.68 -17.95 11.98
CA GLU A 133 8.20 -16.57 12.21
C GLU A 133 7.53 -15.89 11.00
N ILE A 134 7.06 -16.67 10.03
CA ILE A 134 6.48 -16.15 8.79
C ILE A 134 5.26 -15.24 9.05
N SER A 135 4.41 -15.58 10.02
CA SER A 135 3.24 -14.78 10.36
C SER A 135 3.63 -13.42 10.91
N LEU A 136 4.65 -13.38 11.79
CA LEU A 136 5.16 -12.11 12.33
C LEU A 136 5.80 -11.26 11.24
N ALA A 137 6.64 -11.86 10.40
CA ALA A 137 7.31 -11.16 9.31
C ALA A 137 6.31 -10.59 8.29
N MET A 138 5.29 -11.36 7.91
CA MET A 138 4.23 -10.91 7.01
C MET A 138 3.36 -9.82 7.65
N GLY A 139 3.08 -9.91 8.95
CA GLY A 139 2.37 -8.87 9.69
C GLY A 139 3.15 -7.54 9.70
N ILE A 140 4.46 -7.59 9.99
CA ILE A 140 5.32 -6.40 9.91
C ILE A 140 5.35 -5.86 8.47
N PHE A 141 5.56 -6.73 7.49
CA PHE A 141 5.61 -6.32 6.08
C PHE A 141 4.29 -5.70 5.60
N ALA A 142 3.15 -6.24 6.02
CA ALA A 142 1.83 -5.71 5.68
C ALA A 142 1.67 -4.25 6.15
N ASN A 143 2.20 -3.91 7.32
CA ASN A 143 2.16 -2.55 7.88
C ASN A 143 2.94 -1.51 7.06
N SER A 144 3.84 -1.91 6.15
CA SER A 144 4.55 -0.97 5.28
C SER A 144 3.62 -0.16 4.38
N TRP A 145 2.49 -0.75 3.96
CA TRP A 145 1.50 -0.07 3.13
C TRP A 145 0.79 1.08 3.86
N PRO A 146 0.12 0.87 5.01
CA PRO A 146 -0.51 1.96 5.76
C PRO A 146 0.51 3.01 6.24
N VAL A 147 1.74 2.63 6.58
CA VAL A 147 2.81 3.58 6.93
C VAL A 147 3.13 4.49 5.75
N GLY A 148 3.26 3.95 4.54
CA GLY A 148 3.51 4.73 3.34
C GLY A 148 2.39 5.72 3.03
N ILE A 149 1.15 5.29 3.11
CA ILE A 149 -0.04 6.14 2.91
C ILE A 149 -0.09 7.24 3.97
N ALA A 150 0.07 6.89 5.26
CA ALA A 150 0.04 7.86 6.35
C ALA A 150 1.16 8.92 6.22
N ALA A 151 2.36 8.50 5.85
CA ALA A 151 3.47 9.42 5.60
C ALA A 151 3.17 10.38 4.44
N ALA A 152 2.55 9.90 3.35
CA ALA A 152 2.16 10.73 2.22
C ALA A 152 1.11 11.80 2.63
N LEU A 153 0.11 11.42 3.44
CA LEU A 153 -0.91 12.34 3.95
C LEU A 153 -0.33 13.46 4.83
N LEU A 154 0.81 13.21 5.50
CA LEU A 154 1.49 14.22 6.30
C LEU A 154 2.46 15.08 5.49
N VAL A 155 3.29 14.44 4.66
CA VAL A 155 4.41 15.11 3.99
C VAL A 155 3.98 15.85 2.73
N LEU A 156 3.15 15.24 1.87
CA LEU A 156 2.84 15.81 0.57
C LEU A 156 2.03 17.11 0.62
N PRO A 157 1.03 17.28 1.52
CA PRO A 157 0.35 18.56 1.66
C PRO A 157 1.27 19.70 2.11
N LEU A 158 2.28 19.41 2.95
CA LEU A 158 3.27 20.42 3.36
C LEU A 158 4.10 20.89 2.16
N VAL A 159 4.63 19.97 1.37
CA VAL A 159 5.41 20.30 0.18
C VAL A 159 4.52 20.95 -0.89
N GLY A 160 3.31 20.41 -1.10
CA GLY A 160 2.37 20.93 -2.09
C GLY A 160 1.93 22.37 -1.80
N ASN A 161 1.65 22.71 -0.54
CA ASN A 161 1.26 24.06 -0.14
C ASN A 161 2.41 25.06 -0.23
N THR A 162 3.66 24.63 -0.05
CA THR A 162 4.81 25.55 -0.04
C THR A 162 5.50 25.66 -1.40
N ALA A 163 5.61 24.56 -2.14
CA ALA A 163 6.38 24.48 -3.37
C ALA A 163 5.55 24.09 -4.61
N GLY A 164 4.28 23.73 -4.42
CA GLY A 164 3.36 23.36 -5.50
C GLY A 164 3.40 21.89 -5.91
N LEU A 165 2.50 21.54 -6.84
CA LEU A 165 2.23 20.15 -7.25
C LEU A 165 3.47 19.43 -7.82
N SER A 166 4.21 20.10 -8.72
CA SER A 166 5.39 19.50 -9.37
C SER A 166 6.46 19.09 -8.36
N TRP A 167 6.74 19.92 -7.37
CA TRP A 167 7.71 19.61 -6.32
C TRP A 167 7.22 18.52 -5.38
N ALA A 168 5.92 18.48 -5.07
CA ALA A 168 5.34 17.40 -4.29
C ALA A 168 5.47 16.05 -5.02
N MET A 169 5.17 16.01 -6.33
CA MET A 169 5.35 14.81 -7.15
C MET A 169 6.82 14.42 -7.35
N LEU A 170 7.72 15.41 -7.45
CA LEU A 170 9.17 15.15 -7.49
C LEU A 170 9.66 14.54 -6.16
N THR A 171 9.13 14.99 -5.03
CA THR A 171 9.41 14.40 -3.70
C THR A 171 9.05 12.91 -3.68
N VAL A 172 7.92 12.54 -4.29
CA VAL A 172 7.53 11.11 -4.44
C VAL A 172 8.58 10.35 -5.23
N ALA A 173 9.01 10.87 -6.39
CA ALA A 173 10.02 10.21 -7.23
C ALA A 173 11.38 10.07 -6.52
N ILE A 174 11.81 11.10 -5.80
CA ILE A 174 13.05 11.09 -5.00
C ILE A 174 12.95 10.05 -3.88
N PHE A 175 11.82 9.98 -3.18
CA PHE A 175 11.63 8.99 -2.10
C PHE A 175 11.71 7.55 -2.63
N ILE A 176 11.12 7.28 -3.81
CA ILE A 176 11.24 5.97 -4.46
C ILE A 176 12.69 5.70 -4.89
N LEU A 177 13.40 6.71 -5.41
CA LEU A 177 14.81 6.58 -5.79
C LEU A 177 15.68 6.20 -4.58
N ILE A 178 15.48 6.84 -3.43
CA ILE A 178 16.16 6.48 -2.17
C ILE A 178 15.84 5.02 -1.80
N GLY A 179 14.57 4.63 -1.84
CA GLY A 179 14.14 3.25 -1.60
C GLY A 179 14.79 2.24 -2.55
N LEU A 180 14.88 2.59 -3.85
CA LEU A 180 15.54 1.76 -4.87
C LEU A 180 17.04 1.60 -4.58
N LEU A 181 17.73 2.68 -4.27
CA LEU A 181 19.16 2.65 -3.95
C LEU A 181 19.44 1.80 -2.71
N LEU A 182 18.65 1.94 -1.65
CA LEU A 182 18.73 1.10 -0.45
C LEU A 182 18.46 -0.37 -0.79
N PHE A 183 17.37 -0.63 -1.51
CA PHE A 183 17.00 -1.98 -1.91
C PHE A 183 18.07 -2.62 -2.80
N TYR A 184 18.53 -1.93 -3.83
CA TYR A 184 19.50 -2.46 -4.78
C TYR A 184 20.86 -2.72 -4.14
N SER A 185 21.32 -1.84 -3.24
CA SER A 185 22.64 -1.96 -2.59
C SER A 185 22.66 -3.00 -1.47
N MET A 186 21.59 -3.11 -0.69
CA MET A 186 21.60 -3.88 0.55
C MET A 186 20.83 -5.20 0.49
N TYR A 187 19.83 -5.33 -0.39
CA TYR A 187 19.07 -6.57 -0.49
C TYR A 187 19.88 -7.66 -1.19
N VAL A 188 19.88 -8.84 -0.60
CA VAL A 188 20.54 -10.04 -1.15
C VAL A 188 19.48 -11.08 -1.43
N ASP A 189 19.45 -11.66 -2.64
CA ASP A 189 18.54 -12.76 -2.95
C ASP A 189 18.88 -14.01 -2.12
N VAL A 190 17.86 -14.69 -1.62
CA VAL A 190 18.05 -16.03 -1.05
C VAL A 190 18.47 -16.95 -2.19
N ALA A 191 19.63 -17.61 -2.06
CA ALA A 191 20.03 -18.64 -3.01
C ALA A 191 18.90 -19.68 -3.09
N GLN A 192 18.24 -19.76 -4.24
CA GLN A 192 17.17 -20.73 -4.46
C GLN A 192 17.80 -22.12 -4.47
N ALA A 193 17.88 -22.76 -3.29
CA ALA A 193 18.20 -24.17 -3.18
C ALA A 193 17.04 -24.94 -3.86
N GLY A 194 17.24 -25.23 -5.17
CA GLY A 194 16.44 -26.17 -5.94
C GLY A 194 14.94 -26.13 -5.69
N VAL A 195 14.25 -25.03 -6.08
CA VAL A 195 12.79 -25.06 -6.11
C VAL A 195 12.39 -26.08 -7.18
N LYS A 196 12.08 -27.30 -6.73
CA LYS A 196 11.40 -28.29 -7.58
C LYS A 196 10.21 -27.57 -8.21
N SER A 197 10.17 -27.54 -9.53
CA SER A 197 9.04 -27.06 -10.32
C SER A 197 7.76 -27.50 -9.61
N ALA A 198 6.98 -26.53 -9.14
CA ALA A 198 5.68 -26.83 -8.55
C ALA A 198 4.89 -27.60 -9.60
N GLY A 199 4.62 -28.88 -9.33
CA GLY A 199 3.79 -29.71 -10.19
C GLY A 199 2.47 -28.98 -10.46
N LYS A 200 1.78 -29.32 -11.55
CA LYS A 200 0.49 -28.71 -11.93
C LYS A 200 -0.42 -28.63 -10.71
N PHE A 201 -0.58 -27.43 -10.17
CA PHE A 201 -1.38 -27.18 -8.97
C PHE A 201 -2.85 -27.35 -9.36
N LYS A 202 -3.44 -28.50 -9.02
CA LYS A 202 -4.88 -28.75 -9.19
C LYS A 202 -5.60 -28.19 -7.96
N ILE A 203 -6.25 -27.06 -8.10
CA ILE A 203 -7.13 -26.50 -7.07
C ILE A 203 -8.45 -27.30 -7.13
N SER A 204 -8.90 -27.86 -6.00
CA SER A 204 -10.24 -28.46 -5.91
C SER A 204 -11.32 -27.37 -6.04
N GLY A 205 -12.49 -27.72 -6.54
CA GLY A 205 -13.61 -26.76 -6.67
C GLY A 205 -13.95 -26.07 -5.35
N THR A 206 -13.94 -26.80 -4.23
CA THR A 206 -14.18 -26.26 -2.90
C THR A 206 -13.11 -25.24 -2.48
N ALA A 207 -11.83 -25.54 -2.75
CA ALA A 207 -10.73 -24.62 -2.46
C ALA A 207 -10.80 -23.35 -3.34
N LEU A 208 -11.24 -23.47 -4.59
CA LEU A 208 -11.46 -22.32 -5.48
C LEU A 208 -12.57 -21.42 -4.95
N ILE A 209 -13.70 -21.98 -4.52
CA ILE A 209 -14.81 -21.23 -3.93
C ILE A 209 -14.34 -20.51 -2.65
N ALA A 210 -13.65 -21.20 -1.75
CA ALA A 210 -13.11 -20.58 -0.54
C ALA A 210 -12.15 -19.43 -0.84
N LEU A 211 -11.27 -19.58 -1.85
CA LEU A 211 -10.35 -18.55 -2.29
C LEU A 211 -11.10 -17.34 -2.87
N LEU A 212 -12.13 -17.56 -3.69
CA LEU A 212 -12.95 -16.50 -4.27
C LEU A 212 -13.71 -15.73 -3.18
N LEU A 213 -14.31 -16.41 -2.22
CA LEU A 213 -15.03 -15.77 -1.11
C LEU A 213 -14.07 -14.94 -0.24
N ALA A 214 -12.91 -15.49 0.11
CA ALA A 214 -11.89 -14.72 0.84
C ALA A 214 -11.41 -13.49 0.05
N GLY A 215 -11.23 -13.65 -1.26
CA GLY A 215 -10.87 -12.54 -2.16
C GLY A 215 -11.94 -11.45 -2.23
N ILE A 216 -13.22 -11.82 -2.26
CA ILE A 216 -14.35 -10.87 -2.23
C ILE A 216 -14.39 -10.11 -0.91
N ILE A 217 -14.27 -10.79 0.22
CA ILE A 217 -14.22 -10.14 1.55
C ILE A 217 -13.06 -9.15 1.62
N TRP A 218 -11.87 -9.58 1.18
CA TRP A 218 -10.68 -8.72 1.12
C TRP A 218 -10.86 -7.51 0.20
N ALA A 219 -11.52 -7.69 -0.95
CA ALA A 219 -11.80 -6.62 -1.90
C ALA A 219 -12.76 -5.57 -1.31
N PHE A 220 -13.85 -5.98 -0.68
CA PHE A 220 -14.80 -5.05 -0.03
C PHE A 220 -14.17 -4.30 1.13
N TYR A 221 -13.38 -4.98 1.97
CA TYR A 221 -12.65 -4.34 3.06
C TYR A 221 -11.68 -3.27 2.55
N ASN A 222 -10.87 -3.62 1.54
CA ASN A 222 -9.93 -2.66 0.95
C ASN A 222 -10.64 -1.53 0.20
N ALA A 223 -11.78 -1.78 -0.43
CA ALA A 223 -12.59 -0.72 -1.05
C ALA A 223 -13.06 0.29 0.00
N GLY A 224 -13.55 -0.16 1.15
CA GLY A 224 -13.94 0.71 2.27
C GLY A 224 -12.76 1.55 2.79
N LEU A 225 -11.60 0.94 3.00
CA LEU A 225 -10.39 1.66 3.39
C LEU A 225 -9.95 2.67 2.33
N ALA A 226 -9.95 2.27 1.06
CA ALA A 226 -9.57 3.14 -0.05
C ALA A 226 -10.49 4.37 -0.17
N MET A 227 -11.80 4.21 0.09
CA MET A 227 -12.74 5.33 0.14
C MET A 227 -12.34 6.36 1.20
N ILE A 228 -11.94 5.93 2.40
CA ILE A 228 -11.49 6.85 3.44
C ILE A 228 -10.23 7.57 2.99
N PHE A 229 -9.20 6.84 2.55
CA PHE A 229 -7.90 7.45 2.22
C PHE A 229 -7.98 8.37 0.99
N ALA A 230 -8.85 8.06 0.03
CA ALA A 230 -9.01 8.85 -1.18
C ALA A 230 -9.92 10.07 -1.00
N PHE A 231 -11.04 9.90 -0.29
CA PHE A 231 -12.10 10.89 -0.29
C PHE A 231 -12.31 11.60 1.05
N ALA A 232 -11.87 11.04 2.19
CA ALA A 232 -12.04 11.72 3.47
C ALA A 232 -11.31 13.07 3.55
N PRO A 233 -10.07 13.24 3.01
CA PRO A 233 -9.46 14.57 2.97
C PRO A 233 -10.30 15.58 2.18
N ILE A 234 -10.86 15.17 1.04
CA ILE A 234 -11.70 16.04 0.18
C ILE A 234 -12.98 16.43 0.93
N PHE A 235 -13.63 15.46 1.57
CA PHE A 235 -14.83 15.69 2.37
C PHE A 235 -14.58 16.67 3.54
N LEU A 236 -13.45 16.57 4.21
CA LEU A 236 -13.07 17.49 5.28
C LEU A 236 -12.76 18.90 4.74
N LEU A 237 -12.17 19.00 3.55
CA LEU A 237 -11.97 20.28 2.86
C LEU A 237 -13.30 20.98 2.55
N GLU A 238 -14.32 20.24 2.08
CA GLU A 238 -15.66 20.78 1.84
C GLU A 238 -16.34 21.27 3.14
N LYS A 239 -15.97 20.68 4.30
CA LYS A 239 -16.36 21.18 5.63
C LYS A 239 -15.54 22.37 6.13
N GLY A 240 -14.65 22.93 5.31
CA GLY A 240 -13.85 24.12 5.62
C GLY A 240 -12.52 23.84 6.35
N TRP A 241 -12.07 22.58 6.41
CA TRP A 241 -10.77 22.24 7.00
C TRP A 241 -9.64 22.62 6.05
N SER A 242 -8.47 22.95 6.59
CA SER A 242 -7.28 23.12 5.75
C SER A 242 -6.80 21.78 5.16
N LEU A 243 -6.09 21.84 4.03
CA LEU A 243 -5.55 20.63 3.38
C LEU A 243 -4.68 19.84 4.35
N LEU A 244 -3.85 20.51 5.13
CA LEU A 244 -2.98 19.86 6.10
C LEU A 244 -3.77 19.19 7.23
N SER A 245 -4.76 19.86 7.82
CA SER A 245 -5.55 19.27 8.91
C SER A 245 -6.44 18.14 8.44
N ALA A 246 -7.03 18.23 7.25
CA ALA A 246 -7.83 17.18 6.66
C ALA A 246 -7.00 15.90 6.42
N ASN A 247 -5.84 16.04 5.80
CA ASN A 247 -4.94 14.90 5.55
C ASN A 247 -4.35 14.33 6.85
N SER A 248 -3.90 15.19 7.79
CA SER A 248 -3.36 14.74 9.07
C SER A 248 -4.41 13.96 9.88
N THR A 249 -5.65 14.44 9.93
CA THR A 249 -6.75 13.76 10.62
C THR A 249 -7.07 12.41 9.95
N THR A 250 -7.12 12.35 8.63
CA THR A 250 -7.32 11.09 7.90
C THR A 250 -6.19 10.10 8.18
N SER A 251 -4.96 10.56 8.33
CA SER A 251 -3.81 9.70 8.64
C SER A 251 -3.91 8.99 9.99
N ILE A 252 -4.70 9.51 10.95
CA ILE A 252 -4.89 8.90 12.27
C ILE A 252 -5.39 7.45 12.15
N VAL A 253 -6.33 7.20 11.23
CA VAL A 253 -6.85 5.84 10.97
C VAL A 253 -5.73 4.87 10.68
N LEU A 254 -4.78 5.30 9.85
CA LEU A 254 -3.68 4.45 9.40
C LEU A 254 -2.62 4.22 10.49
N TRP A 255 -2.25 5.26 11.23
CA TRP A 255 -1.30 5.12 12.32
C TRP A 255 -1.83 4.20 13.42
N LEU A 256 -3.12 4.28 13.71
CA LEU A 256 -3.76 3.38 14.66
C LEU A 256 -3.92 1.96 14.09
N ALA A 257 -4.20 1.82 12.78
CA ALA A 257 -4.24 0.52 12.12
C ALA A 257 -2.89 -0.23 12.21
N VAL A 258 -1.76 0.48 12.09
CA VAL A 258 -0.42 -0.11 12.27
C VAL A 258 -0.27 -0.78 13.64
N ILE A 259 -0.92 -0.24 14.67
CA ILE A 259 -0.91 -0.78 16.03
C ILE A 259 -1.99 -1.85 16.22
N SER A 260 -3.20 -1.59 15.72
CA SER A 260 -4.35 -2.48 15.93
C SER A 260 -4.24 -3.81 15.18
N ILE A 261 -3.64 -3.83 13.98
CA ILE A 261 -3.46 -5.05 13.18
C ILE A 261 -2.69 -6.14 13.95
N PRO A 262 -1.50 -5.88 14.54
CA PRO A 262 -0.81 -6.87 15.35
C PRO A 262 -1.59 -7.27 16.62
N ILE A 263 -2.28 -6.33 17.25
CA ILE A 263 -3.09 -6.58 18.46
C ILE A 263 -4.27 -7.49 18.12
N GLY A 264 -4.98 -7.22 17.02
CA GLY A 264 -6.09 -8.05 16.55
C GLY A 264 -5.66 -9.47 16.26
N GLY A 265 -4.53 -9.64 15.56
CA GLY A 265 -3.93 -10.95 15.32
C GLY A 265 -3.57 -11.69 16.62
N TYR A 266 -2.95 -11.01 17.57
CA TYR A 266 -2.62 -11.58 18.88
C TYR A 266 -3.87 -12.01 19.67
N LEU A 267 -4.91 -11.17 19.67
CA LEU A 267 -6.17 -11.49 20.35
C LEU A 267 -6.87 -12.69 19.70
N ALA A 268 -6.86 -12.76 18.36
CA ALA A 268 -7.42 -13.86 17.60
C ALA A 268 -6.74 -15.20 17.94
N ASP A 269 -5.41 -15.20 18.01
CA ASP A 269 -4.65 -16.39 18.35
C ASP A 269 -4.82 -16.80 19.83
N ARG A 270 -4.85 -15.83 20.75
CA ARG A 270 -5.00 -16.10 22.19
C ARG A 270 -6.39 -16.57 22.57
N THR A 271 -7.44 -16.04 21.95
CA THR A 271 -8.83 -16.36 22.28
C THR A 271 -9.37 -17.55 21.49
N GLY A 272 -8.75 -17.89 20.34
CA GLY A 272 -9.25 -18.88 19.40
C GLY A 272 -10.54 -18.46 18.65
N LYS A 273 -11.06 -17.24 18.94
CA LYS A 273 -12.34 -16.73 18.41
C LYS A 273 -12.13 -15.82 17.20
N LYS A 274 -11.41 -16.30 16.18
CA LYS A 274 -11.04 -15.55 14.98
C LYS A 274 -12.26 -14.93 14.27
N ASP A 275 -13.32 -15.72 14.11
CA ASP A 275 -14.53 -15.29 13.41
C ASP A 275 -15.23 -14.12 14.15
N LEU A 276 -15.27 -14.17 15.49
CA LEU A 276 -15.89 -13.12 16.30
C LEU A 276 -15.11 -11.80 16.18
N ILE A 277 -13.79 -11.87 16.17
CA ILE A 277 -12.93 -10.68 16.05
C ILE A 277 -13.08 -10.07 14.66
N ILE A 278 -13.01 -10.89 13.60
CA ILE A 278 -13.20 -10.42 12.21
C ILE A 278 -14.58 -9.79 12.02
N LEU A 279 -15.65 -10.49 12.43
CA LEU A 279 -17.01 -9.97 12.30
C LEU A 279 -17.22 -8.69 13.13
N GLY A 280 -16.69 -8.65 14.36
CA GLY A 280 -16.76 -7.47 15.22
C GLY A 280 -16.06 -6.26 14.59
N SER A 281 -14.84 -6.43 14.09
CA SER A 281 -14.07 -5.37 13.43
C SER A 281 -14.77 -4.88 12.16
N LEU A 282 -15.20 -5.79 11.28
CA LEU A 282 -15.89 -5.43 10.04
C LEU A 282 -17.22 -4.70 10.31
N THR A 283 -18.01 -5.19 11.27
CA THR A 283 -19.29 -4.56 11.65
C THR A 283 -19.07 -3.17 12.23
N THR A 284 -18.10 -3.02 13.14
CA THR A 284 -17.75 -1.72 13.73
C THR A 284 -17.30 -0.75 12.65
N PHE A 285 -16.42 -1.18 11.75
CA PHE A 285 -15.96 -0.37 10.64
C PHE A 285 -17.11 0.05 9.71
N ALA A 286 -18.02 -0.87 9.37
CA ALA A 286 -19.17 -0.61 8.52
C ALA A 286 -20.16 0.41 9.13
N ILE A 287 -20.26 0.46 10.47
CA ILE A 287 -21.08 1.45 11.19
C ILE A 287 -20.38 2.80 11.26
N LEU A 288 -19.08 2.80 11.60
CA LEU A 288 -18.31 4.04 11.80
C LEU A 288 -18.09 4.81 10.48
N LEU A 289 -17.98 4.11 9.36
CA LEU A 289 -17.76 4.73 8.06
C LEU A 289 -18.86 5.74 7.68
N PRO A 290 -20.15 5.40 7.59
CA PRO A 290 -21.20 6.37 7.32
C PRO A 290 -21.36 7.38 8.45
N LEU A 291 -21.16 6.99 9.72
CA LEU A 291 -21.25 7.88 10.85
C LEU A 291 -20.24 9.02 10.77
N SER A 292 -19.05 8.79 10.23
CA SER A 292 -18.02 9.82 10.03
C SER A 292 -18.46 10.95 9.11
N ALA A 293 -19.38 10.69 8.20
CA ALA A 293 -19.92 11.68 7.27
C ALA A 293 -21.02 12.56 7.92
N HIS A 294 -21.72 12.05 8.94
CA HIS A 294 -22.90 12.67 9.53
C HIS A 294 -22.67 13.31 10.90
N THR A 295 -21.45 13.36 11.39
CA THR A 295 -21.15 13.89 12.73
C THR A 295 -20.03 14.93 12.69
N ASP A 296 -20.00 15.78 13.70
CA ASP A 296 -18.92 16.73 13.93
C ASP A 296 -17.75 16.11 14.73
N PHE A 297 -17.94 14.90 15.31
CA PHE A 297 -16.91 14.17 16.07
C PHE A 297 -15.98 13.34 15.17
N VAL A 298 -15.57 13.89 14.04
CA VAL A 298 -14.80 13.19 12.99
C VAL A 298 -13.51 12.57 13.56
N ILE A 299 -12.76 13.32 14.38
CA ILE A 299 -11.49 12.85 14.96
C ILE A 299 -11.72 11.62 15.84
N SER A 300 -12.73 11.65 16.70
CA SER A 300 -13.06 10.52 17.59
C SER A 300 -13.45 9.28 16.80
N ILE A 301 -14.22 9.45 15.72
CA ILE A 301 -14.61 8.35 14.84
C ILE A 301 -13.41 7.77 14.12
N TYR A 302 -12.48 8.60 13.61
CA TYR A 302 -11.28 8.13 12.94
C TYR A 302 -10.34 7.39 13.92
N ILE A 303 -10.28 7.80 15.17
CA ILE A 303 -9.57 7.05 16.23
C ILE A 303 -10.22 5.66 16.40
N LEU A 304 -11.53 5.59 16.54
CA LEU A 304 -12.24 4.32 16.68
C LEU A 304 -12.05 3.45 15.41
N MET A 305 -12.19 4.03 14.21
CA MET A 305 -11.98 3.29 12.96
C MET A 305 -10.56 2.70 12.89
N GLY A 306 -9.54 3.45 13.26
CA GLY A 306 -8.17 2.97 13.27
C GLY A 306 -7.92 1.87 14.30
N LEU A 307 -8.55 1.94 15.46
CA LEU A 307 -8.45 0.91 16.50
C LEU A 307 -9.14 -0.41 16.10
N PHE A 308 -10.19 -0.34 15.29
CA PHE A 308 -10.94 -1.51 14.81
C PHE A 308 -10.59 -1.91 13.36
N ALA A 309 -9.60 -1.27 12.75
CA ALA A 309 -9.15 -1.63 11.40
C ALA A 309 -8.28 -2.90 11.35
N GLY A 310 -7.77 -3.36 12.50
CA GLY A 310 -6.87 -4.49 12.62
C GLY A 310 -7.52 -5.81 12.96
#